data_113a732883c209f7e58ed1da11a2b509
#
_entry.id   113a732883c209f7e58ed1da11a2b509
#
_cell.length_a   1.000
_cell.length_b   1.000
_cell.length_c   1.000
_cell.angle_alpha   90.00
_cell.angle_beta   90.00
_cell.angle_gamma   90.00
#
_symmetry.space_group_name_H-M   'P 1'
#
loop_
_entity.id
_entity.type
_entity.pdbx_description
1 polymer ?
#
loop_
_entity_poly.entity_id
_entity_poly.type
_entity_poly.pdbx_seq_one_letter_code
_entity_poly.pdbx_strand_id
1 'polypeptide(L)'
;MKVPAPKLDTWPEQAIRGDRIVGSRYTSRDFMEQEWDGMWTRVWLLLGREAEIPQAGDWQMEPVGREEILMVRQQDSTIKAFYNVCQHRGNPLVDEPKGSNPRRFVCRYHSWAFCLLYTSPSPRDRQKSRMPSSA
;
A
#
# COMPACT_ATOMS: atom_id res chain seq x y z
N MET A 1 -14.26 -5.69 -7.57
CA MET A 1 -15.04 -6.82 -7.04
C MET A 1 -15.10 -6.66 -5.53
N LYS A 2 -16.26 -6.41 -4.89
CA LYS A 2 -16.36 -6.33 -3.42
C LYS A 2 -16.32 -7.76 -2.87
N VAL A 3 -15.23 -8.12 -2.20
CA VAL A 3 -15.15 -9.38 -1.47
C VAL A 3 -16.07 -9.23 -0.24
N PRO A 4 -17.05 -10.11 -0.03
CA PRO A 4 -17.91 -10.03 1.14
C PRO A 4 -17.09 -10.25 2.41
N ALA A 5 -17.33 -9.42 3.44
CA ALA A 5 -16.71 -9.60 4.75
C ALA A 5 -17.06 -10.99 5.30
N PRO A 6 -16.11 -11.71 5.88
CA PRO A 6 -16.38 -12.99 6.50
C PRO A 6 -17.39 -12.80 7.64
N LYS A 7 -18.40 -13.64 7.70
CA LYS A 7 -19.33 -13.65 8.83
C LYS A 7 -18.58 -14.13 10.07
N LEU A 8 -18.37 -13.25 11.03
CA LEU A 8 -17.72 -13.54 12.33
C LEU A 8 -18.42 -14.65 13.14
N ASP A 9 -19.69 -14.89 12.85
CA ASP A 9 -20.54 -15.84 13.58
C ASP A 9 -20.27 -17.32 13.31
N THR A 10 -19.34 -17.63 12.39
CA THR A 10 -19.03 -19.02 11.99
C THR A 10 -17.72 -19.55 12.57
N TRP A 11 -17.06 -18.79 13.45
CA TRP A 11 -15.87 -19.30 14.15
C TRP A 11 -16.32 -20.26 15.23
N PRO A 12 -15.95 -21.54 15.18
CA PRO A 12 -16.28 -22.44 16.25
C PRO A 12 -15.63 -21.95 17.54
N GLU A 13 -16.40 -21.89 18.61
CA GLU A 13 -15.97 -21.49 19.97
C GLU A 13 -14.72 -22.28 20.44
N GLN A 14 -14.50 -23.45 19.83
CA GLN A 14 -13.34 -24.31 20.04
C GLN A 14 -12.02 -23.75 19.49
N ALA A 15 -12.04 -22.75 18.60
CA ALA A 15 -10.82 -22.16 18.02
C ALA A 15 -10.05 -21.24 18.98
N ILE A 16 -10.65 -20.85 20.10
CA ILE A 16 -10.05 -19.96 21.11
C ILE A 16 -9.52 -20.75 22.33
N ARG A 17 -9.47 -22.07 22.26
CA ARG A 17 -8.88 -22.89 23.31
C ARG A 17 -7.37 -22.74 23.30
N GLY A 18 -6.75 -22.76 24.50
CA GLY A 18 -5.30 -22.75 24.68
C GLY A 18 -4.59 -24.01 24.19
N ASP A 19 -5.06 -24.59 23.09
CA ASP A 19 -4.46 -25.73 22.45
C ASP A 19 -3.11 -25.34 21.81
N ARG A 20 -2.18 -26.26 21.85
CA ARG A 20 -0.84 -26.07 21.30
C ARG A 20 -0.94 -25.73 19.82
N ILE A 21 -0.43 -24.57 19.44
CA ILE A 21 -0.34 -24.18 18.03
C ILE A 21 0.67 -25.09 17.32
N VAL A 22 0.24 -25.73 16.25
CA VAL A 22 1.09 -26.63 15.46
C VAL A 22 2.12 -25.80 14.71
N GLY A 23 3.41 -26.17 14.80
CA GLY A 23 4.52 -25.42 14.20
C GLY A 23 4.41 -25.24 12.68
N SER A 24 3.69 -26.13 11.98
CA SER A 24 3.42 -26.01 10.53
C SER A 24 2.67 -24.72 10.16
N ARG A 25 1.91 -24.11 11.06
CA ARG A 25 1.27 -22.80 10.81
C ARG A 25 2.27 -21.69 10.52
N TYR A 26 3.47 -21.77 11.07
CA TYR A 26 4.52 -20.76 10.90
C TYR A 26 5.46 -21.05 9.74
N THR A 27 5.43 -22.27 9.19
CA THR A 27 6.39 -22.72 8.18
C THR A 27 5.73 -23.14 6.85
N SER A 28 4.40 -23.37 6.85
CA SER A 28 3.68 -23.77 5.65
C SER A 28 3.41 -22.56 4.75
N ARG A 29 3.87 -22.67 3.49
CA ARG A 29 3.59 -21.66 2.46
C ARG A 29 2.11 -21.59 2.14
N ASP A 30 1.44 -22.73 2.00
CA ASP A 30 0.02 -22.81 1.69
C ASP A 30 -0.83 -22.16 2.80
N PHE A 31 -0.40 -22.32 4.07
CA PHE A 31 -1.07 -21.66 5.18
C PHE A 31 -0.89 -20.13 5.14
N MET A 32 0.32 -19.66 4.84
CA MET A 32 0.59 -18.22 4.66
C MET A 32 -0.25 -17.63 3.51
N GLU A 33 -0.42 -18.36 2.41
CA GLU A 33 -1.26 -17.91 1.29
C GLU A 33 -2.74 -17.80 1.68
N GLN A 34 -3.24 -18.77 2.45
CA GLN A 34 -4.60 -18.72 3.01
C GLN A 34 -4.79 -17.55 3.99
N GLU A 35 -3.79 -17.27 4.85
CA GLU A 35 -3.82 -16.11 5.74
C GLU A 35 -3.81 -14.80 4.93
N TRP A 36 -2.99 -14.72 3.88
CA TRP A 36 -2.94 -13.54 3.02
C TRP A 36 -4.30 -13.26 2.39
N ASP A 37 -4.91 -14.24 1.78
CA ASP A 37 -6.19 -14.09 1.08
C ASP A 37 -7.37 -13.93 2.05
N GLY A 38 -7.32 -14.57 3.20
CA GLY A 38 -8.42 -14.64 4.16
C GLY A 38 -8.39 -13.61 5.28
N MET A 39 -7.20 -13.15 5.68
CA MET A 39 -7.01 -12.31 6.86
C MET A 39 -6.25 -11.02 6.56
N TRP A 40 -4.99 -11.08 6.11
CA TRP A 40 -4.12 -9.91 6.03
C TRP A 40 -4.65 -8.77 5.18
N THR A 41 -5.36 -9.08 4.11
CA THR A 41 -6.01 -8.08 3.25
C THR A 41 -7.31 -7.49 3.83
N ARG A 42 -7.74 -7.93 5.00
CA ARG A 42 -9.05 -7.60 5.59
C ARG A 42 -8.99 -7.10 7.03
N VAL A 43 -7.81 -7.02 7.61
CA VAL A 43 -7.59 -6.54 8.99
C VAL A 43 -6.85 -5.21 9.00
N TRP A 44 -6.91 -4.51 10.11
CA TRP A 44 -6.10 -3.33 10.34
C TRP A 44 -4.65 -3.74 10.59
N LEU A 45 -3.74 -3.06 9.88
CA LEU A 45 -2.30 -3.25 10.04
C LEU A 45 -1.65 -1.97 10.55
N LEU A 46 -0.78 -2.09 11.55
CA LEU A 46 0.04 -1.00 12.01
C LEU A 46 1.26 -0.87 11.09
N LEU A 47 1.33 0.19 10.30
CA LEU A 47 2.40 0.41 9.32
C LEU A 47 3.50 1.36 9.82
N GLY A 48 3.24 2.15 10.84
CA GLY A 48 4.21 3.12 11.35
C GLY A 48 3.61 4.09 12.35
N ARG A 49 4.44 5.01 12.82
CA ARG A 49 4.03 6.06 13.74
C ARG A 49 3.87 7.38 12.99
N GLU A 50 2.86 8.13 13.32
CA GLU A 50 2.63 9.46 12.75
C GLU A 50 3.84 10.40 12.90
N ALA A 51 4.59 10.27 14.00
CA ALA A 51 5.78 11.06 14.28
C ALA A 51 6.96 10.77 13.33
N GLU A 52 6.93 9.70 12.56
CA GLU A 52 7.99 9.35 11.60
C GLU A 52 7.89 10.13 10.29
N ILE A 53 6.72 10.72 10.02
CA ILE A 53 6.45 11.59 8.87
C ILE A 53 5.83 12.91 9.36
N PRO A 54 6.58 13.75 10.08
CA PRO A 54 6.06 14.91 10.81
C PRO A 54 5.61 16.08 9.93
N GLN A 55 6.18 16.24 8.74
CA GLN A 55 5.95 17.41 7.89
C GLN A 55 5.19 17.04 6.61
N ALA A 56 4.43 18.01 6.09
CA ALA A 56 3.74 17.85 4.82
C ALA A 56 4.75 17.51 3.69
N GLY A 57 4.48 16.45 2.97
CA GLY A 57 5.37 15.89 1.95
C GLY A 57 6.31 14.79 2.46
N ASP A 58 6.43 14.60 3.77
CA ASP A 58 7.14 13.45 4.30
C ASP A 58 6.40 12.15 3.95
N TRP A 59 7.16 11.12 3.68
CA TRP A 59 6.61 9.82 3.32
C TRP A 59 7.47 8.69 3.88
N GLN A 60 6.81 7.55 4.07
CA GLN A 60 7.42 6.29 4.47
C GLN A 60 6.80 5.16 3.66
N MET A 61 7.63 4.25 3.19
CA MET A 61 7.21 3.04 2.48
C MET A 61 7.45 1.83 3.39
N GLU A 62 6.41 1.00 3.53
CA GLU A 62 6.46 -0.23 4.32
C GLU A 62 6.05 -1.43 3.47
N PRO A 63 6.86 -2.51 3.45
CA PRO A 63 6.47 -3.75 2.81
C PRO A 63 5.42 -4.48 3.66
N VAL A 64 4.33 -4.87 3.03
CA VAL A 64 3.23 -5.63 3.65
C VAL A 64 3.00 -6.89 2.83
N GLY A 65 3.67 -7.96 3.20
CA GLY A 65 3.60 -9.23 2.48
C GLY A 65 4.08 -9.12 1.03
N ARG A 66 3.13 -9.06 0.09
CA ARG A 66 3.42 -8.97 -1.36
C ARG A 66 3.37 -7.54 -1.88
N GLU A 67 2.89 -6.62 -1.06
CA GLU A 67 2.63 -5.24 -1.45
C GLU A 67 3.59 -4.28 -0.75
N GLU A 68 3.81 -3.13 -1.34
CA GLU A 68 4.51 -2.00 -0.74
C GLU A 68 3.53 -0.86 -0.54
N ILE A 69 3.40 -0.40 0.70
CA ILE A 69 2.47 0.67 1.07
C ILE A 69 3.24 1.96 1.32
N LEU A 70 2.93 2.98 0.54
CA LEU A 70 3.50 4.31 0.63
C LEU A 70 2.56 5.20 1.45
N MET A 71 2.97 5.54 2.66
CA MET A 71 2.28 6.50 3.54
C MET A 71 2.85 7.89 3.31
N VAL A 72 1.99 8.88 3.16
CA VAL A 72 2.39 10.25 2.84
C VAL A 72 1.60 11.25 3.66
N ARG A 73 2.30 12.18 4.33
CA ARG A 73 1.65 13.32 4.97
C ARG A 73 1.24 14.35 3.93
N GLN A 74 -0.04 14.64 3.89
CA GLN A 74 -0.64 15.60 2.97
C GLN A 74 -0.42 17.03 3.43
N GLN A 75 -0.75 18.01 2.57
CA GLN A 75 -0.64 19.44 2.89
C GLN A 75 -1.59 19.87 4.02
N ASP A 76 -2.71 19.20 4.18
CA ASP A 76 -3.69 19.40 5.26
C ASP A 76 -3.33 18.65 6.55
N SER A 77 -2.11 18.16 6.66
CA SER A 77 -1.59 17.35 7.76
C SER A 77 -2.25 15.97 7.96
N THR A 78 -3.14 15.55 7.08
CA THR A 78 -3.65 14.17 7.09
C THR A 78 -2.60 13.19 6.54
N ILE A 79 -2.71 11.92 6.91
CA ILE A 79 -1.88 10.85 6.33
C ILE A 79 -2.75 10.03 5.40
N LYS A 80 -2.25 9.80 4.19
CA LYS A 80 -2.86 8.89 3.22
C LYS A 80 -1.89 7.78 2.87
N ALA A 81 -2.43 6.59 2.67
CA ALA A 81 -1.68 5.42 2.26
C ALA A 81 -2.07 5.00 0.83
N PHE A 82 -1.08 4.63 0.05
CA PHE A 82 -1.20 4.22 -1.35
C PHE A 82 -0.34 2.99 -1.58
N TYR A 83 -0.65 2.22 -2.62
CA TYR A 83 0.30 1.24 -3.14
C TYR A 83 1.50 1.97 -3.77
N ASN A 84 2.71 1.52 -3.49
CA ASN A 84 3.94 2.03 -4.12
C ASN A 84 4.06 1.56 -5.57
N VAL A 85 3.08 1.90 -6.40
CA VAL A 85 2.97 1.41 -7.77
C VAL A 85 2.48 2.49 -8.72
N CYS A 86 3.18 2.63 -9.84
CA CYS A 86 2.75 3.48 -10.94
C CYS A 86 1.62 2.81 -11.72
N GLN A 87 0.47 3.46 -11.82
CA GLN A 87 -0.70 2.94 -12.52
C GLN A 87 -0.50 2.74 -14.03
N HIS A 88 0.60 3.25 -14.60
CA HIS A 88 0.89 3.08 -16.01
C HIS A 88 1.38 1.66 -16.32
N ARG A 89 2.45 1.20 -15.68
CA ARG A 89 3.09 -0.09 -15.94
C ARG A 89 3.69 -0.74 -14.68
N GLY A 90 3.15 -0.48 -13.52
CA GLY A 90 3.50 -1.17 -12.29
C GLY A 90 4.88 -0.86 -11.69
N ASN A 91 5.58 0.16 -12.18
CA ASN A 91 6.89 0.52 -11.63
C ASN A 91 6.75 1.17 -10.25
N PRO A 92 7.61 0.88 -9.27
CA PRO A 92 7.62 1.59 -8.00
C PRO A 92 7.73 3.11 -8.17
N LEU A 93 7.07 3.87 -7.31
CA LEU A 93 7.16 5.34 -7.29
C LEU A 93 8.36 5.81 -6.48
N VAL A 94 8.70 5.06 -5.42
CA VAL A 94 9.86 5.28 -4.56
C VAL A 94 10.58 3.96 -4.33
N ASP A 95 11.91 4.02 -4.19
CA ASP A 95 12.77 2.85 -3.95
C ASP A 95 13.38 2.90 -2.53
N GLU A 96 13.28 4.06 -1.87
CA GLU A 96 13.80 4.27 -0.52
C GLU A 96 12.71 4.00 0.53
N PRO A 97 13.06 3.61 1.76
CA PRO A 97 12.08 3.36 2.81
C PRO A 97 11.39 4.63 3.31
N LYS A 98 12.01 5.80 3.21
CA LYS A 98 11.44 7.09 3.62
C LYS A 98 12.12 8.27 2.96
N GLY A 99 11.42 9.39 2.93
CA GLY A 99 11.93 10.64 2.40
C GLY A 99 10.92 11.77 2.48
N SER A 100 11.22 12.87 1.79
CA SER A 100 10.34 14.02 1.70
C SER A 100 10.22 14.49 0.25
N ASN A 101 8.98 14.59 -0.23
CA ASN A 101 8.69 15.12 -1.55
C ASN A 101 7.47 16.04 -1.47
N PRO A 102 7.68 17.34 -1.23
CA PRO A 102 6.61 18.28 -0.87
C PRO A 102 5.61 18.56 -1.98
N ARG A 103 5.86 18.12 -3.21
CA ARG A 103 5.00 18.46 -4.35
C ARG A 103 4.40 17.28 -5.07
N ARG A 104 5.20 16.29 -5.46
CA ARG A 104 4.75 15.17 -6.29
C ARG A 104 5.75 14.01 -6.30
N PHE A 105 5.26 12.80 -6.50
CA PHE A 105 6.07 11.65 -6.89
C PHE A 105 6.16 11.59 -8.42
N VAL A 106 7.33 11.29 -8.96
CA VAL A 106 7.54 11.15 -10.41
C VAL A 106 8.05 9.75 -10.69
N CYS A 107 7.28 8.98 -11.44
CA CYS A 107 7.69 7.65 -11.88
C CYS A 107 8.94 7.75 -12.76
N ARG A 108 10.00 7.02 -12.40
CA ARG A 108 11.28 7.06 -13.12
C ARG A 108 11.21 6.42 -14.50
N TYR A 109 10.16 5.62 -14.78
CA TYR A 109 10.07 4.90 -16.06
C TYR A 109 9.57 5.81 -17.20
N HIS A 110 8.41 6.48 -17.01
CA HIS A 110 7.84 7.34 -18.07
C HIS A 110 7.42 8.72 -17.55
N SER A 111 7.99 9.17 -16.44
CA SER A 111 7.79 10.51 -15.86
C SER A 111 6.34 10.85 -15.51
N TRP A 112 5.48 9.83 -15.27
CA TRP A 112 4.15 10.10 -14.76
C TRP A 112 4.25 10.73 -13.38
N ALA A 113 3.53 11.82 -13.17
CA ALA A 113 3.54 12.57 -11.93
C ALA A 113 2.26 12.34 -11.12
N PHE A 114 2.44 12.06 -9.84
CA PHE A 114 1.37 11.81 -8.87
C PHE A 114 1.42 12.90 -7.80
N CYS A 115 0.43 13.79 -7.81
CA CYS A 115 0.35 14.89 -6.85
C CYS A 115 -0.12 14.39 -5.48
N LEU A 116 0.42 14.95 -4.41
CA LEU A 116 0.00 14.65 -3.03
C LEU A 116 -1.47 15.02 -2.75
N LEU A 117 -2.02 15.98 -3.52
CA LEU A 117 -3.38 16.48 -3.36
C LEU A 117 -4.46 15.57 -3.98
N TYR A 118 -4.09 14.59 -4.81
CA TYR A 118 -5.05 13.79 -5.57
C TYR A 118 -4.77 12.30 -5.41
N THR A 119 -5.81 11.55 -5.15
CA THR A 119 -5.79 10.09 -5.04
C THR A 119 -5.69 9.37 -6.39
N SER A 120 -5.66 10.11 -7.48
CA SER A 120 -5.51 9.61 -8.86
C SER A 120 -4.64 10.56 -9.66
N PRO A 121 -3.92 10.08 -10.68
CA PRO A 121 -3.22 10.96 -11.59
C PRO A 121 -4.23 11.93 -12.21
N SER A 122 -3.95 13.23 -12.10
CA SER A 122 -4.79 14.26 -12.71
C SER A 122 -4.92 14.01 -14.22
N PRO A 123 -6.07 14.28 -14.84
CA PRO A 123 -6.18 14.29 -16.30
C PRO A 123 -5.14 15.15 -17.00
N ARG A 124 -4.66 16.22 -16.33
CA ARG A 124 -3.57 17.07 -16.80
C ARG A 124 -2.22 16.35 -16.80
N ASP A 125 -1.99 15.45 -15.85
CA ASP A 125 -0.76 14.65 -15.78
C ASP A 125 -0.74 13.60 -16.90
N ARG A 126 -1.90 13.06 -17.30
CA ARG A 126 -2.04 12.18 -18.47
C ARG A 126 -1.75 12.90 -19.80
N GLN A 127 -2.10 14.17 -19.94
CA GLN A 127 -1.87 14.93 -21.16
C GLN A 127 -0.41 15.27 -21.40
N LYS A 128 0.37 15.48 -20.33
CA LYS A 128 1.80 15.75 -20.42
C LYS A 128 2.64 14.51 -20.74
N SER A 129 2.12 13.31 -20.57
CA SER A 129 2.83 12.06 -20.89
C SER A 129 2.66 11.60 -22.34
N ARG A 130 1.89 12.31 -23.18
CA ARG A 130 1.90 12.10 -24.62
C ARG A 130 3.15 12.75 -25.19
N MET A 131 4.24 12.01 -25.20
CA MET A 131 5.32 12.31 -26.15
C MET A 131 4.74 12.17 -27.55
N PRO A 132 4.93 13.16 -28.45
CA PRO A 132 4.65 12.93 -29.85
C PRO A 132 5.56 11.78 -30.27
N SER A 133 4.98 10.72 -30.81
CA SER A 133 5.74 9.71 -31.51
C SER A 133 6.39 10.43 -32.69
N SER A 134 7.68 10.72 -32.57
CA SER A 134 8.47 11.13 -33.73
C SER A 134 8.44 9.99 -34.71
N ALA A 135 7.85 10.28 -35.87
CA ALA A 135 7.97 9.47 -37.06
C ALA A 135 9.44 9.23 -37.46
#